data_3e467500d8f42380ff7a1ad4491f726e
#
_entry.id   3e467500d8f42380ff7a1ad4491f726e
#
_cell.length_a   1.000
_cell.length_b   1.000
_cell.length_c   1.000
_cell.angle_alpha   90.00
_cell.angle_beta   90.00
_cell.angle_gamma   90.00
#
_symmetry.space_group_name_H-M   'P 1'
#
loop_
_entity.id
_entity.type
_entity.pdbx_description
1 polymer ?
#
loop_
_entity_poly.entity_id
_entity_poly.type
_entity_poly.pdbx_seq_one_letter_code
_entity_poly.pdbx_strand_id
1 'polypeptide(L)'
;MQEINQKITFSTTGDVDYEKVRTGQIPKEILSEVFDNILEHYDVPRDNCHEIGIRINEIEPPEFIDYDDDERFFELLIKLIFTKKEEEKYDDN
;
A
#
# COMPACT_ATOMS: atom_id res chain seq x y z
N MET A 1 -17.39 9.39 -6.25
CA MET A 1 -16.03 8.92 -6.05
C MET A 1 -15.89 8.16 -4.75
N GLN A 2 -15.04 7.17 -4.75
CA GLN A 2 -14.75 6.39 -3.55
C GLN A 2 -13.28 6.45 -3.23
N GLU A 3 -12.97 6.29 -1.96
CA GLU A 3 -11.60 6.31 -1.48
C GLU A 3 -11.33 5.06 -0.65
N ILE A 4 -10.21 4.42 -0.92
CA ILE A 4 -9.72 3.29 -0.14
C ILE A 4 -8.38 3.68 0.47
N ASN A 5 -8.25 3.47 1.76
CA ASN A 5 -7.01 3.69 2.48
C ASN A 5 -6.57 2.37 3.10
N GLN A 6 -5.37 1.93 2.76
CA GLN A 6 -4.79 0.70 3.28
C GLN A 6 -3.46 0.98 3.94
N LYS A 7 -3.18 0.24 4.99
CA LYS A 7 -1.91 0.34 5.72
C LYS A 7 -1.36 -1.05 5.92
N ILE A 8 -0.08 -1.22 5.60
CA ILE A 8 0.64 -2.47 5.85
C ILE A 8 1.96 -2.15 6.52
N THR A 9 2.37 -3.02 7.42
CA THR A 9 3.66 -2.90 8.11
C THR A 9 4.60 -3.98 7.58
N PHE A 10 5.84 -3.62 7.30
CA PHE A 10 6.84 -4.56 6.83
C PHE A 10 8.20 -4.19 7.40
N SER A 11 9.16 -5.09 7.24
CA SER A 11 10.51 -4.84 7.73
C SER A 11 11.55 -5.11 6.65
N THR A 12 12.72 -4.51 6.82
CA THR A 12 13.89 -4.76 5.99
C THR A 12 15.03 -5.19 6.89
N THR A 13 15.94 -5.98 6.35
CA THR A 13 17.15 -6.41 7.05
C THR A 13 18.37 -5.99 6.22
N GLY A 14 19.35 -5.35 6.87
CA GLY A 14 20.56 -4.91 6.21
C GLY A 14 20.48 -3.48 5.70
N ASP A 15 21.65 -2.85 5.56
CA ASP A 15 21.75 -1.42 5.23
C ASP A 15 21.31 -1.11 3.81
N VAL A 16 21.54 -2.03 2.87
CA VAL A 16 21.21 -1.79 1.47
C VAL A 16 19.70 -1.68 1.28
N ASP A 17 18.98 -2.62 1.84
CA ASP A 17 17.51 -2.61 1.73
C ASP A 17 16.90 -1.46 2.51
N TYR A 18 17.46 -1.15 3.67
CA TYR A 18 17.02 0.00 4.45
C TYR A 18 17.13 1.29 3.64
N GLU A 19 18.28 1.53 3.01
CA GLU A 19 18.47 2.74 2.21
C GLU A 19 17.52 2.81 1.01
N LYS A 20 17.24 1.68 0.38
CA LYS A 20 16.29 1.64 -0.74
C LYS A 20 14.90 2.07 -0.30
N VAL A 21 14.42 1.52 0.80
CA VAL A 21 13.08 1.85 1.30
C VAL A 21 13.03 3.28 1.80
N ARG A 22 14.06 3.72 2.51
CA ARG A 22 14.13 5.08 3.02
C ARG A 22 14.06 6.13 1.91
N THR A 23 14.60 5.80 0.74
CA THR A 23 14.57 6.70 -0.42
C THR A 23 13.36 6.49 -1.32
N GLY A 24 12.41 5.67 -0.92
CA GLY A 24 11.14 5.51 -1.62
C GLY A 24 11.04 4.30 -2.53
N GLN A 25 12.02 3.40 -2.51
CA GLN A 25 11.97 2.19 -3.33
C GLN A 25 11.31 1.06 -2.55
N ILE A 26 10.08 0.75 -2.92
CA ILE A 26 9.29 -0.26 -2.23
C ILE A 26 9.53 -1.62 -2.89
N PRO A 27 9.76 -2.69 -2.09
CA PRO A 27 9.88 -4.03 -2.67
C PRO A 27 8.65 -4.42 -3.47
N LYS A 28 8.87 -5.00 -4.65
CA LYS A 28 7.78 -5.37 -5.55
C LYS A 28 6.82 -6.37 -4.92
N GLU A 29 7.33 -7.28 -4.12
CA GLU A 29 6.53 -8.29 -3.46
C GLU A 29 5.50 -7.67 -2.53
N ILE A 30 5.92 -6.63 -1.82
CA ILE A 30 5.04 -5.92 -0.87
C ILE A 30 3.97 -5.15 -1.63
N LEU A 31 4.35 -4.44 -2.68
CA LEU A 31 3.38 -3.71 -3.50
C LEU A 31 2.36 -4.65 -4.13
N SER A 32 2.82 -5.77 -4.69
CA SER A 32 1.93 -6.75 -5.30
C SER A 32 0.94 -7.30 -4.29
N GLU A 33 1.42 -7.65 -3.11
CA GLU A 33 0.56 -8.20 -2.06
C GLU A 33 -0.53 -7.20 -1.66
N VAL A 34 -0.17 -5.94 -1.47
CA VAL A 34 -1.13 -4.92 -1.06
C VAL A 34 -2.15 -4.67 -2.16
N PHE A 35 -1.71 -4.54 -3.41
CA PHE A 35 -2.63 -4.31 -4.51
C PHE A 35 -3.55 -5.52 -4.75
N ASP A 36 -3.02 -6.72 -4.63
CA ASP A 36 -3.84 -7.93 -4.76
C ASP A 36 -4.91 -7.98 -3.67
N ASN A 37 -4.56 -7.63 -2.44
CA ASN A 37 -5.54 -7.55 -1.36
C ASN A 37 -6.63 -6.54 -1.64
N ILE A 38 -6.26 -5.37 -2.13
CA ILE A 38 -7.24 -4.34 -2.46
C ILE A 38 -8.17 -4.83 -3.56
N LEU A 39 -7.62 -5.44 -4.62
CA LEU A 39 -8.42 -5.92 -5.73
C LEU A 39 -9.33 -7.08 -5.36
N GLU A 40 -8.92 -7.90 -4.38
CA GLU A 40 -9.76 -8.99 -3.88
C GLU A 40 -10.92 -8.52 -3.01
N HIS A 41 -10.66 -7.57 -2.13
CA HIS A 41 -11.64 -7.14 -1.14
C HIS A 41 -12.52 -5.99 -1.62
N TYR A 42 -12.05 -5.24 -2.60
CA TYR A 42 -12.76 -4.09 -3.15
C TYR A 42 -12.88 -4.24 -4.65
N ASP A 43 -14.04 -4.02 -5.16
CA ASP A 43 -14.26 -4.08 -6.61
C ASP A 43 -13.81 -2.76 -7.24
N VAL A 44 -12.52 -2.64 -7.49
CA VAL A 44 -11.92 -1.44 -8.03
C VAL A 44 -11.68 -1.61 -9.52
N PRO A 45 -12.41 -0.89 -10.38
CA PRO A 45 -12.16 -0.97 -11.81
C PRO A 45 -10.88 -0.21 -12.16
N ARG A 46 -9.97 -0.87 -12.86
CA ARG A 46 -8.69 -0.27 -13.23
C ARG A 46 -8.85 1.02 -14.04
N ASP A 47 -9.85 1.02 -14.90
CA ASP A 47 -10.07 2.13 -15.82
C ASP A 47 -10.61 3.38 -15.13
N ASN A 48 -11.15 3.22 -13.93
CA ASN A 48 -11.79 4.30 -13.20
C ASN A 48 -10.98 4.76 -11.98
N CYS A 49 -9.73 4.37 -11.90
CA CYS A 49 -8.86 4.81 -10.83
C CYS A 49 -8.29 6.18 -11.20
N HIS A 50 -8.55 7.17 -10.38
CA HIS A 50 -8.18 8.57 -10.65
C HIS A 50 -6.88 8.98 -9.98
N GLU A 51 -6.61 8.42 -8.81
CA GLU A 51 -5.43 8.81 -8.05
C GLU A 51 -4.93 7.65 -7.22
N ILE A 52 -3.62 7.49 -7.19
CA ILE A 52 -2.94 6.54 -6.32
C ILE A 52 -1.91 7.31 -5.52
N GLY A 53 -2.07 7.32 -4.21
CA GLY A 53 -1.10 7.92 -3.31
C GLY A 53 -0.38 6.84 -2.52
N ILE A 54 0.94 6.93 -2.44
CA ILE A 54 1.76 5.99 -1.69
C ILE A 54 2.67 6.76 -0.76
N ARG A 55 2.70 6.37 0.51
CA ARG A 55 3.52 7.00 1.53
C ARG A 55 4.20 5.95 2.37
N ILE A 56 5.49 6.16 2.68
CA ILE A 56 6.27 5.28 3.53
C ILE A 56 6.76 6.07 4.72
N ASN A 57 6.59 5.50 5.91
CA ASN A 57 7.15 6.05 7.14
C ASN A 57 7.92 4.97 7.87
N GLU A 58 9.08 5.34 8.39
CA GLU A 58 9.81 4.46 9.29
C GLU A 58 9.14 4.50 10.67
N ILE A 59 8.95 3.33 11.29
CA ILE A 59 8.31 3.22 12.60
C ILE A 59 9.23 2.47 13.56
N GLU A 60 8.92 2.57 14.86
CA GLU A 60 9.62 1.80 15.86
C GLU A 60 9.21 0.33 15.77
N PRO A 61 10.09 -0.61 16.16
CA PRO A 61 9.73 -2.02 16.17
C PRO A 61 8.52 -2.26 17.05
N PRO A 62 7.57 -3.11 16.61
CA PRO A 62 6.42 -3.46 17.44
C PRO A 62 6.85 -4.15 18.73
N GLU A 63 6.10 -3.93 19.80
CA GLU A 63 6.34 -4.62 21.06
C GLU A 63 6.09 -6.12 20.91
N PHE A 64 6.82 -6.91 21.67
CA PHE A 64 6.66 -8.37 21.72
C PHE A 64 7.04 -9.11 20.44
N ILE A 65 7.80 -8.48 19.55
CA ILE A 65 8.33 -9.13 18.36
C ILE A 65 9.85 -9.21 18.48
N ASP A 66 10.40 -10.40 18.21
CA ASP A 66 11.84 -10.56 18.11
C ASP A 66 12.32 -10.02 16.76
N TYR A 67 13.40 -9.26 16.77
CA TYR A 67 13.95 -8.72 15.54
C TYR A 67 15.47 -8.60 15.65
N ASP A 68 16.13 -8.58 14.49
CA ASP A 68 17.58 -8.45 14.42
C ASP A 68 18.02 -7.00 14.60
N ASP A 69 19.27 -6.80 15.02
CA ASP A 69 19.81 -5.47 15.26
C ASP A 69 19.78 -4.57 14.03
N ASP A 70 19.90 -5.15 12.84
CA ASP A 70 19.88 -4.41 11.59
C ASP A 70 18.51 -4.43 10.89
N GLU A 71 17.49 -4.93 11.57
CA GLU A 71 16.13 -4.91 11.05
C GLU A 71 15.46 -3.58 11.34
N ARG A 72 14.82 -3.02 10.32
CA ARG A 72 14.08 -1.75 10.41
C ARG A 72 12.64 -1.97 9.98
N PHE A 73 11.74 -1.28 10.62
CA PHE A 73 10.30 -1.44 10.39
C PHE A 73 9.72 -0.21 9.72
N PHE A 74 8.82 -0.45 8.78
CA PHE A 74 8.20 0.60 7.99
C PHE A 74 6.69 0.40 7.92
N GLU A 75 6.00 1.50 7.71
CA GLU A 75 4.58 1.55 7.49
C GLU A 75 4.34 2.07 6.08
N LEU A 76 3.59 1.31 5.28
CA LEU A 76 3.22 1.69 3.93
C LEU A 76 1.75 2.07 3.92
N LEU A 77 1.45 3.28 3.48
CA LEU A 77 0.10 3.80 3.38
C LEU A 77 -0.25 3.95 1.90
N ILE A 78 -1.37 3.36 1.50
CA ILE A 78 -1.85 3.45 0.13
C ILE A 78 -3.24 4.04 0.12
N LYS A 79 -3.42 5.03 -0.73
CA LYS A 79 -4.70 5.68 -0.94
C LYS A 79 -5.10 5.54 -2.40
N LEU A 80 -6.30 5.04 -2.64
CA LEU A 80 -6.85 4.93 -3.98
C LEU A 80 -8.13 5.73 -4.07
N ILE A 81 -8.25 6.54 -5.11
CA ILE A 81 -9.49 7.26 -5.42
C ILE A 81 -9.99 6.76 -6.77
N PHE A 82 -11.22 6.31 -6.79
CA PHE A 82 -11.81 5.74 -8.00
C PHE A 82 -13.30 6.02 -8.10
N THR A 83 -13.83 5.84 -9.29
CA THR A 83 -15.27 5.97 -9.56
C THR A 83 -15.84 4.57 -9.73
N LYS A 84 -16.93 4.28 -9.04
CA LYS A 84 -17.59 2.99 -9.18
C LYS A 84 -18.20 2.88 -10.57
N LYS A 85 -18.00 1.73 -11.19
CA LYS A 85 -18.55 1.47 -12.50
C LYS A 85 -20.08 1.48 -12.52
N GLU A 86 -20.69 1.13 -11.40
CA GLU A 86 -22.14 1.08 -11.28
C GLU A 86 -22.81 2.44 -11.49
N GLU A 87 -22.11 3.52 -11.16
CA GLU A 87 -22.64 4.85 -11.31
C GLU A 87 -22.91 5.21 -12.77
N GLU A 88 -22.19 4.60 -13.69
CA GLU A 88 -22.31 4.86 -15.10
C GLU A 88 -23.61 4.29 -15.68
N LYS A 89 -24.16 3.28 -15.05
CA LYS A 89 -25.35 2.61 -15.55
C LYS A 89 -26.61 3.44 -15.44
N TYR A 90 -26.62 4.38 -14.56
CA TYR A 90 -27.78 5.23 -14.33
C TYR A 90 -27.99 6.25 -15.43
N ASP A 91 -26.94 6.53 -16.18
CA ASP A 91 -27.01 7.50 -17.26
C ASP A 91 -27.76 6.98 -18.47
N ASP A 92 -28.01 5.69 -18.53
CA ASP A 92 -28.69 5.05 -19.64
C ASP A 92 -30.21 5.19 -19.60
N ASN A 93 -30.70 5.75 -18.56
CA ASN A 93 -32.15 5.95 -18.41
C ASN A 93 -32.61 7.30 -18.98
#